data_74ce34b43420571400cac2aca989f17a
#
_entry.id   74ce34b43420571400cac2aca989f17a
#
_cell.length_a   1.000
_cell.length_b   1.000
_cell.length_c   1.000
_cell.angle_alpha   90.00
_cell.angle_beta   90.00
_cell.angle_gamma   90.00
#
_symmetry.space_group_name_H-M   'P 1'
#
loop_
_entity.id
_entity.type
_entity.pdbx_description
1 polymer ?
#
loop_
_entity_poly.entity_id
_entity_poly.type
_entity_poly.pdbx_seq_one_letter_code
_entity_poly.pdbx_strand_id
1 'polypeptide(L)' 'MQTINRYVIRATSEGKPHTEVWDCYNRTQAVQLFTAASLWSDTEVHTVEELGPIDELSPDWTLWG' A
#
# COMPACT_ATOMS: atom_id res chain seq x y z
N MET A 1 10.09 -19.94 1.29
CA MET A 1 10.44 -18.52 1.21
C MET A 1 9.25 -17.74 0.70
N GLN A 2 8.93 -16.64 1.35
CA GLN A 2 7.80 -15.83 0.94
C GLN A 2 8.23 -14.77 -0.05
N THR A 3 7.33 -14.48 -1.00
CA THR A 3 7.57 -13.45 -2.00
C THR A 3 7.04 -12.12 -1.48
N ILE A 4 7.82 -11.07 -1.66
CA ILE A 4 7.39 -9.72 -1.31
C ILE A 4 6.63 -9.15 -2.48
N ASN A 5 5.41 -8.70 -2.20
CA ASN A 5 4.53 -8.10 -3.20
C ASN A 5 4.35 -6.63 -2.92
N ARG A 6 4.06 -5.88 -3.96
CA ARG A 6 3.81 -4.44 -3.83
C ARG A 6 2.31 -4.17 -3.80
N TYR A 7 1.90 -3.34 -2.86
CA TYR A 7 0.50 -2.98 -2.67
C TYR A 7 0.34 -1.47 -2.75
N VAL A 8 -0.72 -1.04 -3.41
CA VAL A 8 -1.10 0.37 -3.44
C VAL A 8 -2.32 0.51 -2.55
N ILE A 9 -2.20 1.33 -1.53
CA ILE A 9 -3.27 1.56 -0.55
C ILE A 9 -3.84 2.95 -0.79
N ARG A 10 -5.13 3.00 -1.09
CA ARG A 10 -5.85 4.26 -1.25
C ARG A 10 -6.75 4.46 -0.05
N ALA A 11 -6.60 5.61 0.57
CA ALA A 11 -7.28 5.92 1.82
C ALA A 11 -7.67 7.39 1.86
N THR A 12 -8.49 7.74 2.83
CA THR A 12 -8.82 9.12 3.13
C THR A 12 -8.39 9.41 4.56
N SER A 13 -7.62 10.47 4.74
CA SER A 13 -7.19 10.93 6.05
C SER A 13 -7.65 12.36 6.24
N GLU A 14 -8.42 12.60 7.29
CA GLU A 14 -8.94 13.93 7.61
C GLU A 14 -9.66 14.53 6.42
N GLY A 15 -10.42 13.71 5.69
CA GLY A 15 -11.20 14.16 4.55
C GLY A 15 -10.41 14.34 3.27
N LYS A 16 -9.11 14.01 3.26
CA LYS A 16 -8.26 14.21 2.09
C LYS A 16 -7.83 12.87 1.51
N PRO A 17 -7.81 12.72 0.18
CA PRO A 17 -7.32 11.49 -0.44
C PRO A 17 -5.84 11.29 -0.17
N HIS A 18 -5.47 10.04 0.02
CA HIS A 18 -4.09 9.67 0.37
C HIS A 18 -3.77 8.34 -0.28
N THR A 19 -2.61 8.24 -0.92
CA THR A 19 -2.18 7.02 -1.57
C THR A 19 -0.77 6.67 -1.10
N GLU A 20 -0.58 5.41 -0.68
CA GLU A 20 0.73 4.94 -0.26
C GLU A 20 1.04 3.61 -0.93
N VAL A 21 2.33 3.33 -1.07
CA VAL A 21 2.83 2.09 -1.64
C VAL A 21 3.61 1.35 -0.56
N TRP A 22 3.26 0.08 -0.35
CA TRP A 22 3.89 -0.75 0.66
C TRP A 22 4.32 -2.08 0.05
N ASP A 23 5.53 -2.50 0.38
CA ASP A 23 6.06 -3.80 -0.05
C ASP A 23 5.97 -4.75 1.13
N CYS A 24 5.10 -5.74 1.01
CA CYS A 24 4.76 -6.64 2.10
C CYS A 24 4.58 -8.06 1.57
N TYR A 25 4.44 -9.00 2.48
CA TYR A 25 4.25 -10.40 2.10
C TYR A 25 2.80 -10.70 1.68
N ASN A 26 1.85 -10.00 2.24
CA ASN A 26 0.46 -10.22 1.90
C ASN A 26 -0.37 -8.96 2.16
N ARG A 27 -1.61 -8.99 1.68
CA ARG A 27 -2.53 -7.86 1.77
C ARG A 27 -2.83 -7.48 3.22
N THR A 28 -3.05 -8.47 4.07
CA THR A 28 -3.36 -8.22 5.46
C THR A 28 -2.22 -7.48 6.14
N GLN A 29 -0.99 -7.89 5.87
CA GLN A 29 0.18 -7.23 6.43
C GLN A 29 0.28 -5.79 5.96
N ALA A 30 0.00 -5.54 4.68
CA ALA A 30 0.04 -4.18 4.14
C ALA A 30 -0.94 -3.27 4.86
N VAL A 31 -2.17 -3.74 5.08
CA VAL A 31 -3.18 -2.95 5.79
C VAL A 31 -2.77 -2.72 7.23
N GLN A 32 -2.23 -3.75 7.89
CA GLN A 32 -1.79 -3.63 9.28
C GLN A 32 -0.66 -2.62 9.43
N LEU A 33 0.33 -2.68 8.55
CA LEU A 33 1.46 -1.76 8.62
C LEU A 33 1.03 -0.33 8.32
N PHE A 34 0.16 -0.16 7.34
CA PHE A 34 -0.36 1.16 7.00
C PHE A 34 -1.13 1.75 8.18
N THR A 35 -1.99 0.96 8.79
CA THR A 35 -2.79 1.40 9.93
C THR A 35 -1.91 1.75 11.13
N ALA A 36 -0.89 0.92 11.38
CA ALA A 36 0.03 1.16 12.50
C ALA A 36 0.89 2.39 12.28
N ALA A 37 1.25 2.69 11.03
CA ALA A 37 2.07 3.84 10.70
C ALA A 37 1.27 5.14 10.65
N SER A 38 -0.06 5.04 10.53
CA SER A 38 -0.92 6.21 10.46
C SER A 38 -0.99 6.89 11.82
N LEU A 39 -0.73 8.18 11.83
CA LEU A 39 -0.82 9.00 13.03
C LEU A 39 -2.14 9.77 13.09
N TRP A 40 -2.96 9.60 12.07
CA TRP A 40 -4.24 10.31 12.00
C TRP A 40 -5.32 9.43 12.60
N SER A 41 -6.17 10.03 13.41
CA SER A 41 -7.26 9.31 14.04
C SER A 41 -8.43 9.07 13.10
N ASP A 42 -8.46 9.76 11.97
CA ASP A 42 -9.57 9.72 11.02
C ASP A 42 -9.09 9.23 9.66
N THR A 43 -8.56 8.01 9.65
CA THR A 43 -8.08 7.39 8.42
C THR A 43 -8.98 6.24 8.03
N GLU A 44 -9.44 6.25 6.78
CA GLU A 44 -10.30 5.21 6.24
C GLU A 44 -9.65 4.62 5.00
N VAL A 45 -9.40 3.31 5.01
CA VAL A 45 -8.84 2.60 3.86
C VAL A 45 -9.97 2.23 2.91
N HIS A 46 -9.85 2.66 1.66
CA HIS A 46 -10.86 2.38 0.64
C HIS A 46 -10.52 1.17 -0.21
N THR A 47 -9.29 1.12 -0.71
CA THR A 47 -8.88 0.01 -1.58
C THR A 47 -7.43 -0.37 -1.29
N VAL A 48 -7.13 -1.64 -1.50
CA VAL A 48 -5.77 -2.16 -1.46
C VAL A 48 -5.59 -2.99 -2.73
N GLU A 49 -4.70 -2.55 -3.60
CA GLU A 49 -4.46 -3.19 -4.88
C GLU A 49 -3.11 -3.89 -4.87
N GLU A 50 -3.08 -5.17 -5.20
CA GLU A 50 -1.84 -5.91 -5.30
C GLU A 50 -1.29 -5.78 -6.72
N LEU A 51 -0.06 -5.31 -6.83
CA LEU A 51 0.61 -5.13 -8.12
C LEU A 51 1.40 -6.36 -8.53
N GLY A 52 1.73 -7.23 -7.57
CA GLY A 52 2.47 -8.45 -7.84
C GLY A 52 3.84 -8.45 -7.17
N PRO A 53 4.62 -9.54 -7.39
CA PRO A 53 5.96 -9.64 -6.81
C PRO A 53 6.87 -8.50 -7.26
N ILE A 54 7.59 -7.91 -6.32
CA ILE A 54 8.44 -6.77 -6.65
C ILE A 54 9.55 -7.14 -7.63
N ASP A 55 9.97 -8.41 -7.63
CA ASP A 55 11.02 -8.87 -8.54
C ASP A 55 10.56 -8.92 -9.99
N GLU A 56 9.26 -8.95 -10.22
CA GLU A 56 8.68 -9.02 -11.56
C GLU A 56 8.17 -7.69 -12.05
N LEU A 57 8.24 -6.65 -11.23
CA LEU A 57 7.80 -5.33 -11.64
C LEU A 57 8.87 -4.65 -12.47
N SER A 58 8.42 -3.91 -13.48
CA SER A 58 9.34 -3.20 -14.37
C SER A 58 10.15 -2.18 -13.57
N PRO A 59 11.48 -2.08 -13.83
CA PRO A 59 12.26 -1.05 -13.17
C PRO A 59 11.85 0.36 -13.56
N ASP A 60 11.15 0.50 -14.69
CA ASP A 60 10.61 1.79 -15.13
C ASP A 60 9.24 2.08 -14.52
N TRP A 61 8.70 1.12 -13.80
CA TRP A 61 7.38 1.30 -13.21
C TRP A 61 7.42 2.40 -12.16
N THR A 62 6.44 3.28 -12.23
CA THR A 62 6.33 4.36 -11.26
C THR A 62 4.87 4.66 -10.98
N LEU A 63 4.56 4.79 -9.70
CA LEU A 63 3.22 5.12 -9.27
C LEU A 63 2.89 6.59 -9.50
N TRP A 64 3.92 7.40 -9.50
CA TRP A 64 3.79 8.85 -9.61
C TRP A 64 3.97 9.37 -11.01
N GLY A 65 4.24 8.49 -11.87
CA GLY A 65 4.67 8.67 -13.24
C GLY A 65 4.17 9.77 -14.02
#